data_bafe4656d6db68a4783d453c72f0d3ee
#
_entry.id   bafe4656d6db68a4783d453c72f0d3ee
#
_cell.length_a   1.000
_cell.length_b   1.000
_cell.length_c   1.000
_cell.angle_alpha   90.00
_cell.angle_beta   90.00
_cell.angle_gamma   90.00
#
_symmetry.space_group_name_H-M   'P 1'
#
loop_
_entity.id
_entity.type
_entity.pdbx_description
1 polymer ?
#
loop_
_entity_poly.entity_id
_entity_poly.type
_entity_poly.pdbx_seq_one_letter_code
_entity_poly.pdbx_strand_id
1 'polypeptide(L)'
;TLVIHDMLSRLDNPILLSRPGMEDVPDNAESVRSVPSLLRRTGWQARDFDAFRRSRRRQDQFVREYKRAGGAIAAGSDAANQLLIPGYSLHEELALLVGAGLSPLEAITAATRRGAQLLHADSLGLVATGKVADLVVLNGNPLSNIAATRNIAMVMIRGRLIRPDSLRTTWR
;
A
#
# COMPACT_ATOMS: atom_id res chain seq x y z
N THR A 1 -2.15 3.55 -8.84
CA THR A 1 -2.35 3.00 -7.49
C THR A 1 -3.83 3.05 -7.11
N LEU A 2 -4.37 1.98 -6.54
CA LEU A 2 -5.76 1.93 -6.11
C LEU A 2 -5.96 2.65 -4.78
N VAL A 3 -4.96 2.67 -3.92
CA VAL A 3 -5.07 3.19 -2.55
C VAL A 3 -5.39 4.69 -2.50
N ILE A 4 -4.87 5.51 -3.41
CA ILE A 4 -5.22 6.93 -3.49
C ILE A 4 -6.72 7.10 -3.74
N HIS A 5 -7.24 6.42 -4.74
CA HIS A 5 -8.66 6.52 -5.09
C HIS A 5 -9.56 5.92 -4.02
N ASP A 6 -9.10 4.90 -3.31
CA ASP A 6 -9.80 4.34 -2.17
C ASP A 6 -9.87 5.36 -1.02
N MET A 7 -8.75 6.04 -0.70
CA MET A 7 -8.73 7.14 0.28
C MET A 7 -9.70 8.26 -0.10
N LEU A 8 -9.65 8.72 -1.35
CA LEU A 8 -10.55 9.77 -1.84
C LEU A 8 -12.03 9.37 -1.74
N SER A 9 -12.35 8.10 -1.97
CA SER A 9 -13.71 7.58 -1.87
C SER A 9 -14.27 7.53 -0.44
N ARG A 10 -13.40 7.66 0.57
CA ARG A 10 -13.70 7.55 2.00
C ARG A 10 -13.45 8.83 2.80
N LEU A 11 -13.20 9.96 2.14
CA LEU A 11 -12.87 11.22 2.82
C LEU A 11 -13.98 11.75 3.73
N ASP A 12 -15.22 11.37 3.47
CA ASP A 12 -16.38 11.67 4.31
C ASP A 12 -16.54 10.73 5.52
N ASN A 13 -15.66 9.72 5.65
CA ASN A 13 -15.66 8.78 6.76
C ASN A 13 -14.68 9.23 7.86
N PRO A 14 -15.17 9.58 9.07
CA PRO A 14 -14.30 10.03 10.17
C PRO A 14 -13.31 8.97 10.64
N ILE A 15 -13.58 7.68 10.42
CA ILE A 15 -12.67 6.57 10.78
C ILE A 15 -11.36 6.61 9.97
N LEU A 16 -11.32 7.33 8.86
CA LEU A 16 -10.12 7.41 8.02
C LEU A 16 -8.87 7.88 8.79
N LEU A 17 -9.02 8.79 9.74
CA LEU A 17 -7.91 9.33 10.54
C LEU A 17 -7.57 8.48 11.78
N SER A 18 -8.38 7.46 12.09
CA SER A 18 -8.12 6.51 13.18
C SER A 18 -7.78 5.11 12.69
N ARG A 19 -7.48 4.96 11.39
CA ARG A 19 -7.09 3.67 10.82
C ARG A 19 -5.72 3.22 11.34
N PRO A 20 -5.44 1.91 11.34
CA PRO A 20 -4.13 1.39 11.73
C PRO A 20 -2.99 2.04 10.96
N GLY A 21 -1.85 2.26 11.62
CA GLY A 21 -0.68 2.96 11.09
C GLY A 21 -0.68 4.46 11.35
N MET A 22 -1.83 5.07 11.71
CA MET A 22 -1.89 6.49 12.08
C MET A 22 -1.15 6.78 13.40
N GLU A 23 -0.99 5.79 14.26
CA GLU A 23 -0.24 5.88 15.51
C GLU A 23 1.26 6.13 15.30
N ASP A 24 1.80 5.71 14.16
CA ASP A 24 3.20 5.90 13.79
C ASP A 24 3.42 7.20 12.98
N VAL A 25 2.36 7.93 12.64
CA VAL A 25 2.45 9.20 11.90
C VAL A 25 2.71 10.35 12.87
N PRO A 26 3.79 11.13 12.68
CA PRO A 26 4.07 12.30 13.50
C PRO A 26 2.91 13.32 13.52
N ASP A 27 2.70 13.99 14.66
CA ASP A 27 1.60 14.95 14.79
C ASP A 27 1.71 16.14 13.86
N ASN A 28 2.92 16.53 13.48
CA ASN A 28 3.20 17.59 12.52
C ASN A 28 3.12 17.16 11.05
N ALA A 29 2.81 15.90 10.76
CA ALA A 29 2.63 15.41 9.39
C ALA A 29 1.25 15.82 8.82
N GLU A 30 1.09 17.10 8.55
CA GLU A 30 -0.17 17.71 8.11
C GLU A 30 -0.73 17.07 6.83
N SER A 31 0.12 16.72 5.88
CA SER A 31 -0.27 16.06 4.64
C SER A 31 -0.99 14.72 4.85
N VAL A 32 -0.64 13.99 5.92
CA VAL A 32 -1.25 12.68 6.23
C VAL A 32 -2.45 12.83 7.16
N ARG A 33 -2.48 13.85 8.04
CA ARG A 33 -3.48 14.00 9.10
C ARG A 33 -4.64 14.95 8.75
N SER A 34 -4.47 15.84 7.76
CA SER A 34 -5.43 16.94 7.58
C SER A 34 -6.44 16.72 6.45
N VAL A 35 -7.49 15.93 6.72
CA VAL A 35 -8.70 15.89 5.87
C VAL A 35 -9.36 17.27 5.77
N PRO A 36 -9.58 18.04 6.87
CA PRO A 36 -10.18 19.37 6.77
C PRO A 36 -9.40 20.34 5.88
N SER A 37 -8.08 20.32 5.93
CA SER A 37 -7.23 21.14 5.07
C SER A 37 -7.39 20.77 3.59
N LEU A 38 -7.42 19.47 3.30
CA LEU A 38 -7.65 18.96 1.95
C LEU A 38 -9.01 19.42 1.42
N LEU A 39 -10.08 19.24 2.20
CA LEU A 39 -11.45 19.61 1.79
C LEU A 39 -11.59 21.12 1.55
N ARG A 40 -11.01 21.95 2.43
CA ARG A 40 -11.00 23.41 2.22
C ARG A 40 -10.31 23.81 0.92
N ARG A 41 -9.18 23.16 0.59
CA ARG A 41 -8.39 23.49 -0.59
C ARG A 41 -9.05 23.03 -1.88
N THR A 42 -9.70 21.87 -1.87
CA THR A 42 -10.33 21.28 -3.07
C THR A 42 -11.76 21.72 -3.30
N GLY A 43 -12.47 22.10 -2.24
CA GLY A 43 -13.89 22.44 -2.29
C GLY A 43 -14.80 21.25 -2.58
N TRP A 44 -14.31 20.01 -2.41
CA TRP A 44 -15.09 18.78 -2.69
C TRP A 44 -16.32 18.66 -1.80
N GLN A 45 -17.40 18.16 -2.39
CA GLN A 45 -18.73 18.02 -1.79
C GLN A 45 -19.17 16.54 -1.82
N ALA A 46 -20.30 16.22 -1.19
CA ALA A 46 -20.84 14.86 -1.13
C ALA A 46 -20.94 14.16 -2.51
N ARG A 47 -21.35 14.90 -3.54
CA ARG A 47 -21.44 14.39 -4.93
C ARG A 47 -20.09 13.94 -5.49
N ASP A 48 -18.98 14.57 -5.06
CA ASP A 48 -17.65 14.25 -5.53
C ASP A 48 -17.17 12.94 -4.91
N PHE A 49 -17.50 12.69 -3.64
CA PHE A 49 -17.21 11.40 -2.99
C PHE A 49 -17.97 10.25 -3.62
N ASP A 50 -19.22 10.47 -4.05
CA ASP A 50 -19.97 9.49 -4.84
C ASP A 50 -19.30 9.22 -6.20
N ALA A 51 -18.77 10.25 -6.83
CA ALA A 51 -18.02 10.08 -8.08
C ALA A 51 -16.72 9.28 -7.84
N PHE A 52 -15.98 9.53 -6.75
CA PHE A 52 -14.80 8.74 -6.37
C PHE A 52 -15.15 7.28 -6.11
N ARG A 53 -16.24 6.99 -5.38
CA ARG A 53 -16.73 5.63 -5.15
C ARG A 53 -17.08 4.89 -6.45
N ARG A 54 -17.72 5.58 -7.41
CA ARG A 54 -18.00 5.01 -8.73
C ARG A 54 -16.71 4.76 -9.52
N SER A 55 -15.79 5.72 -9.50
CA SER A 55 -14.48 5.61 -10.16
C SER A 55 -13.69 4.42 -9.59
N ARG A 56 -13.69 4.25 -8.26
CA ARG A 56 -12.99 3.15 -7.61
C ARG A 56 -13.46 1.77 -8.10
N ARG A 57 -14.78 1.59 -8.24
CA ARG A 57 -15.36 0.35 -8.80
C ARG A 57 -14.95 0.10 -10.26
N ARG A 58 -14.85 1.14 -11.08
CA ARG A 58 -14.37 1.02 -12.47
C ARG A 58 -12.90 0.65 -12.53
N GLN A 59 -12.10 1.14 -11.60
CA GLN A 59 -10.69 0.77 -11.51
C GLN A 59 -10.52 -0.70 -11.13
N ASP A 60 -11.31 -1.24 -10.21
CA ASP A 60 -11.31 -2.67 -9.90
C ASP A 60 -11.66 -3.52 -11.12
N GLN A 61 -12.64 -3.09 -11.90
CA GLN A 61 -13.00 -3.74 -13.14
C GLN A 61 -11.85 -3.69 -14.15
N PHE A 62 -11.24 -2.51 -14.35
CA PHE A 62 -10.09 -2.34 -15.23
C PHE A 62 -8.93 -3.27 -14.84
N VAL A 63 -8.58 -3.33 -13.56
CA VAL A 63 -7.51 -4.21 -13.06
C VAL A 63 -7.79 -5.68 -13.39
N ARG A 64 -9.04 -6.14 -13.19
CA ARG A 64 -9.46 -7.51 -13.55
C ARG A 64 -9.34 -7.80 -15.03
N GLU A 65 -9.81 -6.87 -15.85
CA GLU A 65 -9.81 -7.04 -17.31
C GLU A 65 -8.38 -6.99 -17.86
N TYR A 66 -7.57 -6.04 -17.37
CA TYR A 66 -6.16 -5.91 -17.75
C TYR A 66 -5.35 -7.16 -17.38
N LYS A 67 -5.57 -7.70 -16.17
CA LYS A 67 -4.99 -8.97 -15.75
C LYS A 67 -5.42 -10.13 -16.67
N ARG A 68 -6.73 -10.26 -16.98
CA ARG A 68 -7.25 -11.31 -17.87
C ARG A 68 -6.65 -11.24 -19.26
N ALA A 69 -6.34 -10.05 -19.73
CA ALA A 69 -5.66 -9.82 -21.00
C ALA A 69 -4.14 -10.10 -20.95
N GLY A 70 -3.60 -10.58 -19.82
CA GLY A 70 -2.18 -10.88 -19.65
C GLY A 70 -1.33 -9.66 -19.31
N GLY A 71 -1.93 -8.53 -18.96
CA GLY A 71 -1.24 -7.30 -18.61
C GLY A 71 -0.38 -7.46 -17.35
N ALA A 72 0.82 -6.86 -17.36
CA ALA A 72 1.72 -6.85 -16.23
C ALA A 72 1.34 -5.73 -15.26
N ILE A 73 1.17 -6.06 -13.97
CA ILE A 73 0.81 -5.12 -12.91
C ILE A 73 1.95 -5.03 -11.92
N ALA A 74 2.40 -3.80 -11.63
CA ALA A 74 3.26 -3.49 -10.50
C ALA A 74 2.46 -2.72 -9.45
N ALA A 75 2.68 -3.03 -8.16
CA ALA A 75 2.05 -2.34 -7.05
C ALA A 75 2.88 -1.13 -6.64
N GLY A 76 2.18 -0.07 -6.20
CA GLY A 76 2.79 1.12 -5.63
C GLY A 76 1.75 1.91 -4.85
N SER A 77 2.13 2.59 -3.78
CA SER A 77 1.21 3.38 -2.97
C SER A 77 1.16 4.85 -3.38
N ASP A 78 2.21 5.34 -4.05
CA ASP A 78 2.41 6.77 -4.30
C ASP A 78 2.42 7.58 -2.98
N ALA A 79 2.99 6.97 -1.93
CA ALA A 79 3.10 7.58 -0.61
C ALA A 79 4.03 8.79 -0.68
N ALA A 80 3.55 9.90 -0.30
CA ALA A 80 3.83 11.28 -0.17
C ALA A 80 2.61 12.09 -0.63
N ASN A 81 1.65 11.45 -1.30
CA ASN A 81 0.32 12.03 -1.49
C ASN A 81 -0.44 12.07 -0.16
N GLN A 82 -1.42 12.96 -0.12
CA GLN A 82 -2.20 13.20 1.08
C GLN A 82 -2.89 11.93 1.58
N LEU A 83 -2.91 11.79 2.90
CA LEU A 83 -3.54 10.67 3.62
C LEU A 83 -2.88 9.31 3.41
N LEU A 84 -1.81 9.21 2.64
CA LEU A 84 -1.07 7.98 2.44
C LEU A 84 0.08 7.88 3.44
N ILE A 85 0.08 6.81 4.21
CA ILE A 85 1.11 6.55 5.23
C ILE A 85 2.24 5.78 4.56
N PRO A 86 3.47 6.33 4.50
CA PRO A 86 4.62 5.62 3.95
C PRO A 86 4.78 4.22 4.59
N GLY A 87 5.04 3.22 3.76
CA GLY A 87 5.09 1.82 4.18
C GLY A 87 3.71 1.19 4.36
N TYR A 88 2.88 1.74 5.25
CA TYR A 88 1.56 1.18 5.55
C TYR A 88 0.61 1.16 4.33
N SER A 89 0.59 2.23 3.54
CA SER A 89 -0.28 2.31 2.35
C SER A 89 0.04 1.28 1.28
N LEU A 90 1.24 0.71 1.27
CA LEU A 90 1.55 -0.41 0.37
C LEU A 90 0.76 -1.67 0.75
N HIS A 91 0.60 -1.95 2.05
CA HIS A 91 -0.23 -3.07 2.50
C HIS A 91 -1.71 -2.87 2.16
N GLU A 92 -2.18 -1.62 2.19
CA GLU A 92 -3.53 -1.27 1.74
C GLU A 92 -3.67 -1.50 0.23
N GLU A 93 -2.69 -1.08 -0.57
CA GLU A 93 -2.67 -1.31 -2.02
C GLU A 93 -2.71 -2.82 -2.35
N LEU A 94 -1.93 -3.66 -1.64
CA LEU A 94 -1.97 -5.11 -1.81
C LEU A 94 -3.36 -5.69 -1.54
N ALA A 95 -4.02 -5.24 -0.46
CA ALA A 95 -5.37 -5.68 -0.13
C ALA A 95 -6.39 -5.26 -1.20
N LEU A 96 -6.25 -4.05 -1.74
CA LEU A 96 -7.10 -3.54 -2.81
C LEU A 96 -6.89 -4.28 -4.13
N LEU A 97 -5.64 -4.63 -4.48
CA LEU A 97 -5.35 -5.46 -5.65
C LEU A 97 -5.97 -6.86 -5.54
N VAL A 98 -5.94 -7.46 -4.35
CA VAL A 98 -6.63 -8.74 -4.10
C VAL A 98 -8.14 -8.56 -4.23
N GLY A 99 -8.72 -7.51 -3.65
CA GLY A 99 -10.14 -7.15 -3.81
C GLY A 99 -10.53 -6.90 -5.27
N ALA A 100 -9.61 -6.37 -6.08
CA ALA A 100 -9.79 -6.17 -7.51
C ALA A 100 -9.65 -7.45 -8.34
N GLY A 101 -9.26 -8.59 -7.74
CA GLY A 101 -9.26 -9.91 -8.39
C GLY A 101 -7.88 -10.52 -8.66
N LEU A 102 -6.81 -9.98 -8.08
CA LEU A 102 -5.53 -10.68 -8.03
C LEU A 102 -5.57 -11.74 -6.91
N SER A 103 -4.84 -12.84 -7.09
CA SER A 103 -4.53 -13.72 -5.96
C SER A 103 -3.53 -13.02 -5.01
N PRO A 104 -3.45 -13.43 -3.74
CA PRO A 104 -2.44 -12.89 -2.82
C PRO A 104 -1.02 -13.01 -3.36
N LEU A 105 -0.67 -14.12 -4.00
CA LEU A 105 0.66 -14.31 -4.62
C LEU A 105 0.91 -13.33 -5.77
N GLU A 106 -0.09 -13.06 -6.60
CA GLU A 106 0.03 -12.09 -7.68
C GLU A 106 0.20 -10.66 -7.14
N ALA A 107 -0.53 -10.30 -6.08
CA ALA A 107 -0.39 -8.99 -5.43
C ALA A 107 1.01 -8.81 -4.81
N ILE A 108 1.54 -9.83 -4.11
CA ILE A 108 2.90 -9.80 -3.57
C ILE A 108 3.92 -9.73 -4.72
N THR A 109 3.73 -10.49 -5.78
CA THR A 109 4.58 -10.45 -6.96
C THR A 109 4.58 -9.08 -7.62
N ALA A 110 3.42 -8.40 -7.65
CA ALA A 110 3.30 -7.03 -8.15
C ALA A 110 4.14 -6.03 -7.34
N ALA A 111 4.21 -6.20 -6.01
CA ALA A 111 4.99 -5.33 -5.11
C ALA A 111 6.47 -5.70 -5.01
N THR A 112 6.90 -6.85 -5.54
CA THR A 112 8.27 -7.34 -5.44
C THR A 112 8.90 -7.50 -6.83
N ARG A 113 8.73 -8.67 -7.43
CA ARG A 113 9.35 -9.00 -8.73
C ARG A 113 8.95 -8.04 -9.84
N ARG A 114 7.66 -7.69 -9.95
CA ARG A 114 7.20 -6.79 -11.03
C ARG A 114 7.67 -5.36 -10.81
N GLY A 115 7.70 -4.88 -9.56
CA GLY A 115 8.30 -3.59 -9.21
C GLY A 115 9.78 -3.54 -9.58
N ALA A 116 10.55 -4.57 -9.22
CA ALA A 116 11.97 -4.66 -9.58
C ALA A 116 12.19 -4.68 -11.09
N GLN A 117 11.39 -5.45 -11.84
CA GLN A 117 11.45 -5.49 -13.31
C GLN A 117 11.17 -4.12 -13.93
N LEU A 118 10.16 -3.40 -13.44
CA LEU A 118 9.81 -2.06 -13.92
C LEU A 118 10.94 -1.06 -13.72
N LEU A 119 11.68 -1.21 -12.62
CA LEU A 119 12.80 -0.34 -12.25
C LEU A 119 14.15 -0.82 -12.82
N HIS A 120 14.17 -1.90 -13.63
CA HIS A 120 15.39 -2.55 -14.13
C HIS A 120 16.38 -2.92 -13.02
N ALA A 121 15.85 -3.30 -11.84
CA ALA A 121 16.60 -3.65 -10.64
C ALA A 121 16.72 -5.18 -10.52
N ASP A 122 17.49 -5.80 -11.40
CA ASP A 122 17.59 -7.26 -11.54
C ASP A 122 18.08 -7.98 -10.28
N SER A 123 18.80 -7.28 -9.40
CA SER A 123 19.26 -7.82 -8.12
C SER A 123 18.18 -7.95 -7.04
N LEU A 124 17.00 -7.38 -7.26
CA LEU A 124 15.91 -7.26 -6.29
C LEU A 124 14.67 -8.08 -6.66
N GLY A 125 13.70 -8.13 -5.74
CA GLY A 125 12.33 -8.60 -5.97
C GLY A 125 12.13 -10.11 -5.96
N LEU A 126 13.17 -10.90 -5.70
CA LEU A 126 13.13 -12.37 -5.62
C LEU A 126 14.00 -12.89 -4.47
N VAL A 127 13.54 -13.95 -3.81
CA VAL A 127 14.34 -14.75 -2.88
C VAL A 127 15.05 -15.84 -3.71
N ALA A 128 16.28 -15.56 -4.14
CA ALA A 128 17.07 -16.48 -4.94
C ALA A 128 18.57 -16.22 -4.74
N THR A 129 19.40 -17.22 -5.02
CA THR A 129 20.87 -17.10 -5.00
C THR A 129 21.32 -15.95 -5.90
N GLY A 130 22.26 -15.14 -5.42
CA GLY A 130 22.80 -13.99 -6.15
C GLY A 130 21.94 -12.72 -6.10
N LYS A 131 20.80 -12.75 -5.42
CA LYS A 131 19.97 -11.56 -5.17
C LYS A 131 20.35 -10.88 -3.85
N VAL A 132 20.04 -9.59 -3.76
CA VAL A 132 20.20 -8.84 -2.52
C VAL A 132 19.22 -9.39 -1.47
N ALA A 133 19.72 -9.59 -0.26
CA ALA A 133 18.94 -10.12 0.84
C ALA A 133 18.14 -9.00 1.53
N ASP A 134 17.15 -8.46 0.80
CA ASP A 134 16.12 -7.55 1.28
C ASP A 134 14.82 -8.33 1.46
N LEU A 135 14.49 -8.66 2.71
CA LEU A 135 13.41 -9.59 3.03
C LEU A 135 12.49 -9.01 4.11
N VAL A 136 11.23 -9.40 4.05
CA VAL A 136 10.26 -9.19 5.14
C VAL A 136 9.84 -10.56 5.66
N VAL A 137 10.05 -10.80 6.96
CA VAL A 137 9.60 -12.01 7.65
C VAL A 137 8.27 -11.70 8.33
N LEU A 138 7.27 -12.51 8.08
CA LEU A 138 5.89 -12.31 8.56
C LEU A 138 5.50 -13.36 9.62
N ASN A 139 4.68 -12.98 10.59
CA ASN A 139 4.07 -13.88 11.58
C ASN A 139 2.78 -14.56 11.07
N GLY A 140 2.58 -14.65 9.77
CA GLY A 140 1.40 -15.28 9.19
C GLY A 140 1.57 -15.57 7.72
N ASN A 141 0.68 -16.38 7.17
CA ASN A 141 0.72 -16.74 5.75
C ASN A 141 -0.06 -15.72 4.89
N PRO A 142 0.63 -14.85 4.14
CA PRO A 142 -0.02 -13.84 3.30
C PRO A 142 -0.75 -14.45 2.10
N LEU A 143 -0.46 -15.71 1.75
CA LEU A 143 -1.15 -16.39 0.65
C LEU A 143 -2.55 -16.85 1.05
N SER A 144 -2.77 -17.09 2.34
CA SER A 144 -4.11 -17.39 2.88
C SER A 144 -4.89 -16.12 3.20
N ASN A 145 -4.20 -15.08 3.65
CA ASN A 145 -4.79 -13.78 3.96
C ASN A 145 -3.77 -12.67 3.72
N ILE A 146 -4.00 -11.84 2.71
CA ILE A 146 -3.08 -10.75 2.35
C ILE A 146 -2.85 -9.75 3.50
N ALA A 147 -3.79 -9.60 4.42
CA ALA A 147 -3.63 -8.74 5.59
C ALA A 147 -2.47 -9.18 6.51
N ALA A 148 -2.04 -10.45 6.43
CA ALA A 148 -0.87 -10.93 7.16
C ALA A 148 0.44 -10.22 6.77
N THR A 149 0.50 -9.55 5.63
CA THR A 149 1.65 -8.71 5.25
C THR A 149 1.93 -7.57 6.24
N ARG A 150 0.94 -7.18 7.04
CA ARG A 150 1.08 -6.16 8.11
C ARG A 150 1.71 -6.72 9.38
N ASN A 151 1.69 -8.04 9.57
CA ASN A 151 2.23 -8.69 10.77
C ASN A 151 3.71 -9.04 10.59
N ILE A 152 4.54 -8.00 10.59
CA ILE A 152 5.97 -8.09 10.33
C ILE A 152 6.70 -8.54 11.59
N ALA A 153 7.37 -9.70 11.51
CA ALA A 153 8.24 -10.20 12.58
C ALA A 153 9.62 -9.54 12.52
N MET A 154 10.22 -9.49 11.32
CA MET A 154 11.54 -8.91 11.10
C MET A 154 11.66 -8.36 9.68
N VAL A 155 12.57 -7.42 9.49
CA VAL A 155 12.99 -6.92 8.18
C VAL A 155 14.48 -7.21 8.02
N MET A 156 14.87 -7.65 6.83
CA MET A 156 16.28 -7.76 6.46
C MET A 156 16.58 -6.75 5.36
N ILE A 157 17.65 -5.98 5.53
CA ILE A 157 18.14 -5.03 4.54
C ILE A 157 19.60 -5.35 4.27
N ARG A 158 19.91 -5.73 3.03
CA ARG A 158 21.25 -6.14 2.60
C ARG A 158 21.88 -7.19 3.53
N GLY A 159 21.07 -8.18 3.95
CA GLY A 159 21.51 -9.25 4.87
C GLY A 159 21.52 -8.88 6.35
N ARG A 160 21.26 -7.62 6.72
CA ARG A 160 21.19 -7.17 8.13
C ARG A 160 19.76 -7.26 8.64
N LEU A 161 19.55 -8.04 9.70
CA LEU A 161 18.25 -8.17 10.37
C LEU A 161 17.95 -6.95 11.24
N ILE A 162 16.71 -6.48 11.16
CA ILE A 162 16.17 -5.35 11.93
C ILE A 162 14.82 -5.79 12.51
N ARG A 163 14.63 -5.56 13.81
CA ARG A 163 13.32 -5.73 14.46
C ARG A 163 12.52 -4.44 14.35
N PRO A 164 11.25 -4.47 13.91
CA PRO A 164 10.43 -3.26 13.78
C PRO A 164 10.37 -2.42 15.08
N ASP A 165 10.25 -3.09 16.23
CA ASP A 165 10.16 -2.41 17.53
C ASP A 165 11.42 -1.60 17.86
N SER A 166 12.60 -2.03 17.43
CA SER A 166 13.83 -1.27 17.63
C SER A 166 13.87 0.04 16.85
N LEU A 167 13.13 0.14 15.75
CA LEU A 167 13.02 1.38 14.97
C LEU A 167 12.07 2.37 15.62
N ARG A 168 10.96 1.90 16.21
CA ARG A 168 9.98 2.76 16.90
C ARG A 168 10.59 3.51 18.08
N THR A 169 11.57 2.94 18.76
CA THR A 169 12.26 3.59 19.89
C THR A 169 13.20 4.72 19.45
N THR A 170 13.61 4.76 18.18
CA THR A 170 14.50 5.80 17.66
C THR A 170 13.77 7.00 17.06
N TRP A 171 12.43 6.92 16.90
CA TRP A 171 11.61 7.95 16.23
C TRP A 171 10.73 8.75 17.19
N ARG A 172 10.78 8.41 18.49
CA ARG A 172 10.04 9.10 19.56
C ARG A 172 10.94 10.03 20.37
#